data_8fd04fc9f4b5a1ecf252abfe12f36588
#
_entry.id   8fd04fc9f4b5a1ecf252abfe12f36588
#
_cell.length_a   1.000
_cell.length_b   1.000
_cell.length_c   1.000
_cell.angle_alpha   90.00
_cell.angle_beta   90.00
_cell.angle_gamma   90.00
#
_symmetry.space_group_name_H-M   'P 1'
#
loop_
_entity.id
_entity.type
_entity.pdbx_description
1 polymer ?
#
loop_
_entity_poly.entity_id
_entity_poly.type
_entity_poly.pdbx_seq_one_letter_code
_entity_poly.pdbx_strand_id
1 'polypeptide(L)'
;METIELYIDETKIDDGIDAISFVKQPAIEENFIALSKHKVEFKSIDDEKRIIVGLALVPDKEIYRRNGDKEFNIIFSKETVKKASHLYLKRLKVNNTTLEHEKNTDGVSVVESWIVEDVKNDKSNLYGLNAVEGAWVVVMKVDNNEVWNDVKAGKYLGLSIEGIFSDKKEDLNAIDEVLTICDKDVDDMTDEEAQGLLNIIKKLCTDEG
;
A
#
# COMPACT_ATOMS: atom_id res chain seq x y z
N MET A 1 11.97 -16.76 8.86
CA MET A 1 10.59 -16.52 8.43
C MET A 1 10.67 -16.16 6.96
N GLU A 2 9.77 -16.63 6.15
CA GLU A 2 9.74 -16.37 4.72
C GLU A 2 9.38 -14.91 4.47
N THR A 3 10.00 -14.25 3.46
CA THR A 3 9.67 -12.89 3.04
C THR A 3 9.21 -12.93 1.58
N ILE A 4 8.04 -12.38 1.32
CA ILE A 4 7.38 -12.36 0.01
C ILE A 4 7.37 -10.92 -0.51
N GLU A 5 7.91 -10.70 -1.71
CA GLU A 5 7.80 -9.41 -2.37
C GLU A 5 6.48 -9.32 -3.11
N LEU A 6 5.66 -8.34 -2.71
CA LEU A 6 4.41 -8.00 -3.38
C LEU A 6 4.64 -6.92 -4.43
N TYR A 7 3.92 -7.01 -5.55
CA TYR A 7 3.99 -6.02 -6.62
C TYR A 7 2.60 -5.71 -7.20
N ILE A 8 2.51 -4.72 -8.06
CA ILE A 8 1.30 -4.38 -8.80
C ILE A 8 1.44 -4.91 -10.22
N ASP A 9 0.55 -5.81 -10.56
CA ASP A 9 0.33 -6.29 -11.91
C ASP A 9 -0.72 -5.37 -12.57
N GLU A 10 -0.27 -4.52 -13.49
CA GLU A 10 -1.17 -3.53 -14.14
C GLU A 10 -2.18 -4.19 -15.09
N THR A 11 -1.99 -5.46 -15.44
CA THR A 11 -2.94 -6.23 -16.24
C THR A 11 -4.15 -6.67 -15.41
N LYS A 12 -3.98 -6.80 -14.08
CA LYS A 12 -5.05 -7.13 -13.14
C LYS A 12 -5.75 -5.85 -12.69
N ILE A 13 -7.03 -5.72 -13.05
CA ILE A 13 -7.82 -4.51 -12.76
C ILE A 13 -7.95 -4.22 -11.26
N ASP A 14 -7.89 -5.26 -10.43
CA ASP A 14 -8.06 -5.16 -8.99
C ASP A 14 -6.75 -4.89 -8.23
N ASP A 15 -5.58 -5.08 -8.87
CA ASP A 15 -4.30 -4.80 -8.21
C ASP A 15 -4.14 -3.31 -7.92
N GLY A 16 -3.73 -3.00 -6.71
CA GLY A 16 -3.50 -1.64 -6.24
C GLY A 16 -4.13 -1.35 -4.89
N ILE A 17 -4.08 -0.09 -4.49
CA ILE A 17 -4.61 0.36 -3.21
C ILE A 17 -6.01 0.93 -3.40
N ASP A 18 -6.94 0.43 -2.61
CA ASP A 18 -8.34 0.87 -2.63
C ASP A 18 -8.66 1.90 -1.56
N ALA A 19 -8.04 1.80 -0.38
CA ALA A 19 -8.28 2.71 0.73
C ALA A 19 -7.04 2.92 1.60
N ILE A 20 -7.05 4.01 2.36
CA ILE A 20 -6.11 4.27 3.46
C ILE A 20 -6.90 4.21 4.76
N SER A 21 -6.45 3.39 5.71
CA SER A 21 -7.08 3.19 7.01
C SER A 21 -6.37 3.94 8.12
N PHE A 22 -7.14 4.52 9.03
CA PHE A 22 -6.64 4.98 10.32
C PHE A 22 -6.60 3.82 11.30
N VAL A 23 -5.44 3.56 11.87
CA VAL A 23 -5.22 2.39 12.73
C VAL A 23 -4.57 2.76 14.06
N LYS A 24 -4.88 1.96 15.10
CA LYS A 24 -4.23 2.07 16.40
C LYS A 24 -2.80 1.55 16.37
N GLN A 25 -2.54 0.53 15.55
CA GLN A 25 -1.22 -0.07 15.39
C GLN A 25 -0.91 -0.14 13.89
N PRO A 26 -0.15 0.83 13.36
CA PRO A 26 0.21 0.82 11.95
C PRO A 26 1.16 -0.34 11.65
N ALA A 27 0.94 -1.02 10.52
CA ALA A 27 1.76 -2.15 10.10
C ALA A 27 3.22 -1.76 9.80
N ILE A 28 3.45 -0.50 9.46
CA ILE A 28 4.79 0.07 9.22
C ILE A 28 5.43 0.66 10.47
N GLU A 29 4.76 0.55 11.65
CA GLU A 29 5.25 1.04 12.95
C GLU A 29 5.60 2.55 12.99
N GLU A 30 5.06 3.32 12.07
CA GLU A 30 5.24 4.77 11.99
C GLU A 30 3.94 5.49 12.31
N ASN A 31 4.01 6.42 13.24
CA ASN A 31 2.88 7.25 13.61
C ASN A 31 2.72 8.40 12.63
N PHE A 32 1.49 8.83 12.40
CA PHE A 32 1.24 10.08 11.70
C PHE A 32 1.34 11.29 12.64
N ILE A 33 1.50 12.46 12.08
CA ILE A 33 1.56 13.72 12.82
C ILE A 33 0.26 14.51 12.58
N ALA A 34 -0.47 14.77 13.65
CA ALA A 34 -1.64 15.63 13.59
C ALA A 34 -1.24 17.11 13.75
N LEU A 35 -1.51 17.92 12.72
CA LEU A 35 -1.20 19.34 12.68
C LEU A 35 -2.34 20.12 13.36
N SER A 36 -2.49 19.98 14.67
CA SER A 36 -3.54 20.65 15.43
C SER A 36 -3.13 22.03 15.98
N LYS A 37 -1.86 22.30 16.15
CA LYS A 37 -1.32 23.62 16.53
C LYS A 37 0.14 23.70 16.16
N HIS A 38 0.49 24.29 15.04
CA HIS A 38 1.82 24.82 14.89
C HIS A 38 1.93 26.12 15.70
N LYS A 39 2.92 26.20 16.59
CA LYS A 39 3.49 27.46 17.06
C LYS A 39 4.14 28.20 15.89
N VAL A 40 3.35 28.69 14.99
CA VAL A 40 3.70 29.88 14.26
C VAL A 40 3.00 30.99 15.00
N GLU A 41 3.74 31.93 15.54
CA GLU A 41 3.22 33.17 16.09
C GLU A 41 2.48 33.92 14.98
N PHE A 42 1.26 33.53 14.71
CA PHE A 42 0.26 34.36 14.08
C PHE A 42 -0.89 34.51 15.05
N LYS A 43 -1.05 35.75 15.51
CA LYS A 43 -2.28 36.19 16.15
C LYS A 43 -3.44 35.87 15.21
N SER A 44 -4.25 35.00 15.60
CA SER A 44 -5.70 34.98 15.68
C SER A 44 -6.28 33.57 15.44
N ILE A 45 -7.10 33.16 16.39
CA ILE A 45 -8.34 32.44 16.19
C ILE A 45 -8.24 31.09 15.50
N ASP A 46 -8.13 30.06 16.30
CA ASP A 46 -8.95 28.84 16.33
C ASP A 46 -9.26 28.11 15.03
N ASP A 47 -8.32 28.03 14.10
CA ASP A 47 -8.45 27.09 13.00
C ASP A 47 -7.55 25.87 13.25
N GLU A 48 -8.12 24.87 13.93
CA GLU A 48 -7.60 23.52 13.85
C GLU A 48 -7.51 23.16 12.35
N LYS A 49 -6.33 23.06 11.80
CA LYS A 49 -6.15 22.73 10.37
C LYS A 49 -6.76 21.39 10.00
N ARG A 50 -6.99 20.52 10.99
CA ARG A 50 -7.53 19.17 10.80
C ARG A 50 -6.82 18.40 9.72
N ILE A 51 -5.51 18.49 9.76
CA ILE A 51 -4.61 17.87 8.78
C ILE A 51 -3.71 16.91 9.52
N ILE A 52 -3.55 15.74 8.96
CA ILE A 52 -2.53 14.76 9.36
C ILE A 52 -1.57 14.52 8.21
N VAL A 53 -0.34 14.21 8.56
CA VAL A 53 0.71 13.81 7.61
C VAL A 53 1.29 12.49 8.08
N GLY A 54 1.42 11.54 7.20
CA GLY A 54 1.96 10.22 7.56
C GLY A 54 2.52 9.45 6.37
N LEU A 55 3.24 8.39 6.70
CA LEU A 55 3.73 7.42 5.74
C LEU A 55 2.61 6.42 5.44
N ALA A 56 2.18 6.35 4.17
CA ALA A 56 1.19 5.38 3.72
C ALA A 56 1.85 4.03 3.40
N LEU A 57 3.04 4.04 2.79
CA LEU A 57 3.80 2.84 2.48
C LEU A 57 5.30 3.13 2.48
N VAL A 58 6.09 2.21 3.03
CA VAL A 58 7.55 2.31 3.13
C VAL A 58 8.18 1.16 2.36
N PRO A 59 9.08 1.43 1.40
CA PRO A 59 9.73 0.39 0.63
C PRO A 59 10.70 -0.43 1.50
N ASP A 60 10.89 -1.69 1.10
CA ASP A 60 11.86 -2.63 1.65
C ASP A 60 11.72 -2.90 3.17
N LYS A 61 10.64 -2.43 3.77
CA LYS A 61 10.32 -2.68 5.17
C LYS A 61 9.52 -3.97 5.28
N GLU A 62 10.00 -4.90 6.11
CA GLU A 62 9.29 -6.13 6.41
C GLU A 62 8.03 -5.87 7.22
N ILE A 63 6.90 -6.35 6.73
CA ILE A 63 5.60 -6.25 7.37
C ILE A 63 5.13 -7.67 7.68
N TYR A 64 5.04 -7.99 8.96
CA TYR A 64 4.56 -9.29 9.42
C TYR A 64 3.11 -9.54 8.99
N ARG A 65 2.85 -10.76 8.52
CA ARG A 65 1.53 -11.26 8.17
C ARG A 65 1.34 -12.67 8.68
N ARG A 66 0.08 -12.99 8.97
CA ARG A 66 -0.33 -14.33 9.34
C ARG A 66 -1.58 -14.73 8.55
N ASN A 67 -1.55 -15.92 7.97
CA ASN A 67 -2.69 -16.52 7.30
C ASN A 67 -2.88 -17.96 7.81
N GLY A 68 -3.88 -18.16 8.67
CA GLY A 68 -4.05 -19.41 9.41
C GLY A 68 -2.83 -19.67 10.31
N ASP A 69 -2.17 -20.81 10.07
CA ASP A 69 -0.95 -21.22 10.82
C ASP A 69 0.36 -20.79 10.12
N LYS A 70 0.27 -20.17 8.94
CA LYS A 70 1.45 -19.69 8.22
C LYS A 70 1.78 -18.26 8.64
N GLU A 71 3.02 -18.05 9.03
CA GLU A 71 3.59 -16.74 9.35
C GLU A 71 4.65 -16.38 8.33
N PHE A 72 4.58 -15.16 7.78
CA PHE A 72 5.49 -14.65 6.76
C PHE A 72 5.61 -13.14 6.85
N ASN A 73 6.65 -12.58 6.24
CA ASN A 73 6.77 -11.14 6.02
C ASN A 73 6.40 -10.82 4.59
N ILE A 74 5.85 -9.63 4.37
CA ILE A 74 5.72 -9.03 3.04
C ILE A 74 6.60 -7.80 2.96
N ILE A 75 7.11 -7.52 1.76
CA ILE A 75 7.83 -6.29 1.42
C ILE A 75 7.31 -5.73 0.11
N PHE A 76 7.54 -4.43 -0.07
CA PHE A 76 7.25 -3.69 -1.31
C PHE A 76 8.52 -3.02 -1.80
N SER A 77 8.88 -3.19 -3.07
CA SER A 77 10.00 -2.45 -3.66
C SER A 77 9.66 -0.95 -3.84
N LYS A 78 10.67 -0.10 -3.99
CA LYS A 78 10.48 1.33 -4.31
C LYS A 78 9.59 1.53 -5.55
N GLU A 79 9.76 0.68 -6.55
CA GLU A 79 8.96 0.72 -7.77
C GLU A 79 7.51 0.40 -7.50
N THR A 80 7.23 -0.65 -6.71
CA THR A 80 5.87 -1.03 -6.32
C THR A 80 5.20 0.09 -5.51
N VAL A 81 5.90 0.69 -4.55
CA VAL A 81 5.38 1.81 -3.76
C VAL A 81 5.00 2.98 -4.67
N LYS A 82 5.86 3.33 -5.63
CA LYS A 82 5.60 4.40 -6.61
C LYS A 82 4.40 4.07 -7.50
N LYS A 83 4.32 2.86 -8.05
CA LYS A 83 3.16 2.41 -8.85
C LYS A 83 1.87 2.46 -8.05
N ALA A 84 1.88 1.96 -6.81
CA ALA A 84 0.74 1.96 -5.91
C ALA A 84 0.21 3.38 -5.67
N SER A 85 1.09 4.32 -5.36
CA SER A 85 0.72 5.72 -5.12
C SER A 85 0.10 6.38 -6.37
N HIS A 86 0.66 6.11 -7.55
CA HIS A 86 0.16 6.66 -8.81
C HIS A 86 -1.21 6.07 -9.18
N LEU A 87 -1.40 4.74 -9.04
CA LEU A 87 -2.67 4.09 -9.33
C LEU A 87 -3.76 4.54 -8.37
N TYR A 88 -3.45 4.71 -7.09
CA TYR A 88 -4.38 5.23 -6.09
C TYR A 88 -4.96 6.60 -6.51
N LEU A 89 -4.08 7.51 -6.94
CA LEU A 89 -4.50 8.82 -7.45
C LEU A 89 -5.25 8.71 -8.80
N LYS A 90 -4.71 7.94 -9.76
CA LYS A 90 -5.30 7.74 -11.09
C LYS A 90 -6.72 7.15 -11.00
N ARG A 91 -6.96 6.27 -10.03
CA ARG A 91 -8.26 5.64 -9.78
C ARG A 91 -9.18 6.48 -8.89
N LEU A 92 -8.80 7.72 -8.56
CA LEU A 92 -9.56 8.67 -7.75
C LEU A 92 -9.97 8.14 -6.37
N LYS A 93 -9.10 7.33 -5.74
CA LYS A 93 -9.35 6.70 -4.44
C LYS A 93 -9.12 7.64 -3.24
N VAL A 94 -8.84 8.90 -3.47
CA VAL A 94 -8.45 9.91 -2.46
C VAL A 94 -9.47 10.11 -1.34
N ASN A 95 -10.72 9.75 -1.56
CA ASN A 95 -11.80 9.83 -0.56
C ASN A 95 -12.10 8.48 0.11
N ASN A 96 -11.43 7.41 -0.32
CA ASN A 96 -11.66 6.09 0.27
C ASN A 96 -10.83 5.97 1.54
N THR A 97 -11.47 6.14 2.66
CA THR A 97 -10.84 6.03 3.98
C THR A 97 -11.65 5.10 4.86
N THR A 98 -10.95 4.27 5.64
CA THR A 98 -11.54 3.36 6.60
C THR A 98 -10.97 3.58 8.00
N LEU A 99 -11.61 2.99 9.00
CA LEU A 99 -11.16 2.95 10.38
C LEU A 99 -10.94 1.49 10.76
N GLU A 100 -9.72 1.14 11.19
CA GLU A 100 -9.31 -0.22 11.60
C GLU A 100 -9.57 -1.28 10.52
N HIS A 101 -9.57 -0.93 9.23
CA HIS A 101 -9.91 -1.81 8.10
C HIS A 101 -11.36 -2.38 8.10
N GLU A 102 -12.23 -1.84 8.94
CA GLU A 102 -13.57 -2.41 9.15
C GLU A 102 -14.68 -1.45 8.70
N LYS A 103 -14.51 -0.15 8.93
CA LYS A 103 -15.58 0.82 8.75
C LYS A 103 -15.18 1.92 7.78
N ASN A 104 -15.91 2.05 6.69
CA ASN A 104 -15.79 3.22 5.81
C ASN A 104 -16.14 4.49 6.57
N THR A 105 -15.41 5.56 6.30
CA THR A 105 -15.66 6.87 6.90
C THR A 105 -15.66 7.96 5.84
N ASP A 106 -16.65 8.86 5.96
CA ASP A 106 -16.75 10.03 5.10
C ASP A 106 -16.10 11.25 5.74
N GLY A 107 -15.82 12.27 4.94
CA GLY A 107 -15.23 13.53 5.40
C GLY A 107 -13.75 13.41 5.77
N VAL A 108 -13.06 12.44 5.19
CA VAL A 108 -11.61 12.29 5.25
C VAL A 108 -11.08 12.08 3.83
N SER A 109 -10.10 12.89 3.44
CA SER A 109 -9.58 12.87 2.06
C SER A 109 -8.08 13.06 2.04
N VAL A 110 -7.41 12.36 1.13
CA VAL A 110 -6.01 12.66 0.77
C VAL A 110 -5.99 13.94 -0.05
N VAL A 111 -5.27 14.95 0.45
CA VAL A 111 -5.17 16.28 -0.19
C VAL A 111 -3.78 16.57 -0.75
N GLU A 112 -2.76 15.84 -0.31
CA GLU A 112 -1.43 15.81 -0.92
C GLU A 112 -0.88 14.39 -0.88
N SER A 113 -0.04 14.07 -1.88
CA SER A 113 0.58 12.75 -2.02
C SER A 113 1.90 12.88 -2.77
N TRP A 114 2.98 12.31 -2.25
CA TRP A 114 4.28 12.30 -2.95
C TRP A 114 5.15 11.11 -2.55
N ILE A 115 6.13 10.82 -3.39
CA ILE A 115 7.22 9.88 -3.12
C ILE A 115 8.44 10.67 -2.68
N VAL A 116 9.09 10.22 -1.62
CA VAL A 116 10.35 10.82 -1.15
C VAL A 116 11.48 10.45 -2.12
N GLU A 117 12.03 11.45 -2.81
CA GLU A 117 13.15 11.26 -3.75
C GLU A 117 14.49 11.63 -3.12
N ASP A 118 14.54 12.69 -2.32
CA ASP A 118 15.74 13.15 -1.61
C ASP A 118 15.45 13.31 -0.13
N VAL A 119 15.85 12.32 0.66
CA VAL A 119 15.59 12.29 2.11
C VAL A 119 16.06 13.56 2.84
N LYS A 120 17.15 14.18 2.38
CA LYS A 120 17.73 15.35 3.07
C LYS A 120 16.92 16.62 2.84
N ASN A 121 16.35 16.78 1.65
CA ASN A 121 15.67 18.00 1.24
C ASN A 121 14.15 17.80 1.14
N ASP A 122 13.63 16.62 1.53
CA ASP A 122 12.20 16.33 1.46
C ASP A 122 11.40 17.11 2.52
N LYS A 123 10.20 17.55 2.13
CA LYS A 123 9.31 18.29 3.03
C LYS A 123 8.80 17.44 4.22
N SER A 124 8.90 16.11 4.17
CA SER A 124 8.59 15.23 5.30
C SER A 124 9.41 15.55 6.54
N ASN A 125 10.63 16.07 6.35
CA ASN A 125 11.51 16.54 7.45
C ASN A 125 10.88 17.69 8.25
N LEU A 126 10.11 18.57 7.59
CA LEU A 126 9.40 19.67 8.26
C LEU A 126 8.35 19.17 9.25
N TYR A 127 7.86 17.96 9.04
CA TYR A 127 6.88 17.30 9.88
C TYR A 127 7.51 16.32 10.88
N GLY A 128 8.83 16.12 10.81
CA GLY A 128 9.54 15.17 11.69
C GLY A 128 9.24 13.71 11.38
N LEU A 129 8.85 13.38 10.13
CA LEU A 129 8.69 12.00 9.67
C LEU A 129 10.06 11.38 9.39
N ASN A 130 10.24 10.13 9.81
CA ASN A 130 11.45 9.35 9.51
C ASN A 130 11.33 8.67 8.14
N ALA A 131 11.08 9.49 7.11
CA ALA A 131 10.87 8.98 5.76
C ALA A 131 12.19 8.52 5.13
N VAL A 132 12.12 7.40 4.41
CA VAL A 132 13.25 6.89 3.60
C VAL A 132 12.99 7.18 2.12
N GLU A 133 14.02 7.11 1.29
CA GLU A 133 13.88 7.24 -0.16
C GLU A 133 12.95 6.17 -0.73
N GLY A 134 12.00 6.60 -1.56
CA GLY A 134 10.95 5.75 -2.11
C GLY A 134 9.70 5.60 -1.22
N ALA A 135 9.71 6.14 0.00
CA ALA A 135 8.53 6.13 0.85
C ALA A 135 7.39 6.98 0.27
N TRP A 136 6.17 6.51 0.41
CA TRP A 136 4.97 7.23 0.03
C TRP A 136 4.40 7.99 1.22
N VAL A 137 4.38 9.31 1.11
CA VAL A 137 3.84 10.23 2.11
C VAL A 137 2.50 10.79 1.64
N VAL A 138 1.55 10.89 2.55
CA VAL A 138 0.24 11.50 2.28
C VAL A 138 -0.08 12.57 3.32
N VAL A 139 -0.81 13.58 2.87
CA VAL A 139 -1.47 14.58 3.72
C VAL A 139 -2.97 14.33 3.63
N MET A 140 -3.62 14.18 4.77
CA MET A 140 -5.06 13.94 4.81
C MET A 140 -5.76 15.07 5.55
N LYS A 141 -6.86 15.55 4.97
CA LYS A 141 -7.81 16.48 5.58
C LYS A 141 -8.90 15.69 6.29
N VAL A 142 -9.17 16.02 7.54
CA VAL A 142 -10.18 15.34 8.37
C VAL A 142 -11.31 16.32 8.71
N ASP A 143 -12.35 16.38 7.86
CA ASP A 143 -13.51 17.22 8.09
C ASP A 143 -14.54 16.56 9.02
N ASN A 144 -14.47 15.23 9.17
CA ASN A 144 -15.30 14.46 10.09
C ASN A 144 -14.95 14.78 11.55
N ASN A 145 -15.92 15.32 12.30
CA ASN A 145 -15.71 15.75 13.69
C ASN A 145 -15.39 14.60 14.64
N GLU A 146 -16.03 13.44 14.45
CA GLU A 146 -15.85 12.26 15.30
C GLU A 146 -14.44 11.69 15.10
N VAL A 147 -14.05 11.50 13.83
CA VAL A 147 -12.71 11.02 13.48
C VAL A 147 -11.63 11.99 13.98
N TRP A 148 -11.85 13.31 13.82
CA TRP A 148 -10.89 14.29 14.30
C TRP A 148 -10.72 14.27 15.82
N ASN A 149 -11.82 14.11 16.57
CA ASN A 149 -11.76 13.97 18.02
C ASN A 149 -11.02 12.70 18.44
N ASP A 150 -11.23 11.58 17.74
CA ASP A 150 -10.53 10.32 17.97
C ASP A 150 -9.02 10.46 17.68
N VAL A 151 -8.63 11.16 16.61
CA VAL A 151 -7.22 11.47 16.29
C VAL A 151 -6.59 12.33 17.40
N LYS A 152 -7.27 13.39 17.86
CA LYS A 152 -6.77 14.23 18.96
C LYS A 152 -6.64 13.48 20.27
N ALA A 153 -7.51 12.54 20.51
CA ALA A 153 -7.48 11.68 21.69
C ALA A 153 -6.39 10.60 21.63
N GLY A 154 -5.66 10.50 20.48
CA GLY A 154 -4.64 9.48 20.28
C GLY A 154 -5.20 8.06 20.11
N LYS A 155 -6.46 7.94 19.69
CA LYS A 155 -7.09 6.64 19.43
C LYS A 155 -6.51 5.97 18.18
N TYR A 156 -6.20 6.76 17.16
CA TYR A 156 -5.51 6.33 15.96
C TYR A 156 -4.10 6.91 15.94
N LEU A 157 -3.10 6.08 15.68
CA LEU A 157 -1.69 6.47 15.76
C LEU A 157 -1.01 6.50 14.40
N GLY A 158 -1.52 5.77 13.41
CA GLY A 158 -0.88 5.70 12.11
C GLY A 158 -1.84 5.39 10.97
N LEU A 159 -1.25 5.24 9.79
CA LEU A 159 -1.94 4.86 8.57
C LEU A 159 -1.60 3.43 8.19
N SER A 160 -2.52 2.77 7.53
CA SER A 160 -2.33 1.47 6.89
C SER A 160 -3.03 1.49 5.53
N ILE A 161 -2.58 0.67 4.59
CA ILE A 161 -3.19 0.55 3.27
C ILE A 161 -4.08 -0.67 3.17
N GLU A 162 -5.12 -0.56 2.36
CA GLU A 162 -5.98 -1.67 1.93
C GLU A 162 -5.89 -1.80 0.41
N GLY A 163 -5.66 -3.01 -0.08
CA GLY A 163 -5.55 -3.25 -1.50
C GLY A 163 -5.16 -4.69 -1.82
N ILE A 164 -5.16 -5.00 -3.09
CA ILE A 164 -4.77 -6.29 -3.65
C ILE A 164 -3.42 -6.14 -4.34
N PHE A 165 -2.57 -7.11 -4.18
CA PHE A 165 -1.24 -7.15 -4.77
C PHE A 165 -0.93 -8.56 -5.26
N SER A 166 -0.22 -8.65 -6.34
CA SER A 166 0.32 -9.91 -6.87
C SER A 166 1.59 -10.31 -6.11
N ASP A 167 1.84 -11.62 -6.05
CA ASP A 167 2.95 -12.24 -5.34
C ASP A 167 3.99 -12.70 -6.36
N LYS A 168 5.20 -12.15 -6.32
CA LYS A 168 6.30 -12.53 -7.22
C LYS A 168 6.68 -14.00 -7.13
N LYS A 169 6.50 -14.64 -5.98
CA LYS A 169 6.85 -16.04 -5.81
C LYS A 169 5.86 -16.97 -6.50
N GLU A 170 4.56 -16.64 -6.44
CA GLU A 170 3.55 -17.42 -7.16
C GLU A 170 3.78 -17.38 -8.67
N ASP A 171 4.15 -16.21 -9.21
CA ASP A 171 4.44 -16.07 -10.64
C ASP A 171 5.72 -16.84 -11.05
N LEU A 172 6.77 -16.80 -10.23
CA LEU A 172 8.00 -17.59 -10.49
C LEU A 172 7.72 -19.08 -10.42
N ASN A 173 6.93 -19.56 -9.46
CA ASN A 173 6.55 -20.98 -9.38
C ASN A 173 5.73 -21.41 -10.60
N ALA A 174 4.82 -20.56 -11.09
CA ALA A 174 4.06 -20.83 -12.30
C ALA A 174 4.97 -20.92 -13.54
N ILE A 175 5.98 -20.05 -13.64
CA ILE A 175 6.97 -20.09 -14.74
C ILE A 175 7.82 -21.36 -14.64
N ASP A 176 8.30 -21.73 -13.45
CA ASP A 176 9.11 -22.94 -13.25
C ASP A 176 8.29 -24.20 -13.58
N GLU A 177 7.00 -24.23 -13.25
CA GLU A 177 6.08 -25.31 -13.62
C GLU A 177 5.94 -25.42 -15.15
N VAL A 178 5.76 -24.28 -15.85
CA VAL A 178 5.73 -24.23 -17.32
C VAL A 178 7.02 -24.75 -17.92
N LEU A 179 8.18 -24.28 -17.44
CA LEU A 179 9.48 -24.72 -17.94
C LEU A 179 9.68 -26.21 -17.72
N THR A 180 9.27 -26.73 -16.55
CA THR A 180 9.34 -28.16 -16.24
C THR A 180 8.49 -29.01 -17.19
N ILE A 181 7.29 -28.50 -17.54
CA ILE A 181 6.41 -29.20 -18.52
C ILE A 181 6.96 -29.09 -19.93
N CYS A 182 7.50 -27.93 -20.33
CA CYS A 182 8.08 -27.73 -21.67
C CYS A 182 9.35 -28.58 -21.95
N ASP A 183 10.06 -28.98 -20.90
CA ASP A 183 11.24 -29.86 -21.02
C ASP A 183 10.89 -31.35 -21.22
N LYS A 184 9.60 -31.71 -21.10
CA LYS A 184 9.12 -33.06 -21.37
C LYS A 184 8.92 -33.28 -22.87
N ASP A 185 9.17 -34.52 -23.31
CA ASP A 185 8.77 -34.92 -24.65
C ASP A 185 7.23 -34.92 -24.77
N VAL A 186 6.71 -34.44 -25.89
CA VAL A 186 5.24 -34.31 -26.08
C VAL A 186 4.51 -35.64 -25.91
N ASP A 187 5.18 -36.73 -26.25
CA ASP A 187 4.64 -38.09 -26.13
C ASP A 187 4.55 -38.58 -24.67
N ASP A 188 5.28 -37.94 -23.74
CA ASP A 188 5.32 -38.27 -22.32
C ASP A 188 4.45 -37.31 -21.46
N MET A 189 3.78 -36.35 -22.10
CA MET A 189 2.94 -35.36 -21.43
C MET A 189 1.55 -35.93 -21.14
N THR A 190 1.08 -35.80 -19.91
CA THR A 190 -0.29 -36.20 -19.57
C THR A 190 -1.32 -35.15 -20.04
N ASP A 191 -2.57 -35.58 -20.22
CA ASP A 191 -3.67 -34.65 -20.59
C ASP A 191 -3.86 -33.52 -19.59
N GLU A 192 -3.63 -33.77 -18.29
CA GLU A 192 -3.71 -32.77 -17.23
C GLU A 192 -2.59 -31.74 -17.34
N GLU A 193 -1.35 -32.16 -17.61
CA GLU A 193 -0.19 -31.30 -17.84
C GLU A 193 -0.37 -30.46 -19.10
N ALA A 194 -0.83 -31.04 -20.20
CA ALA A 194 -1.13 -30.33 -21.44
C ALA A 194 -2.22 -29.26 -21.24
N GLN A 195 -3.28 -29.57 -20.47
CA GLN A 195 -4.34 -28.62 -20.15
C GLN A 195 -3.84 -27.51 -19.21
N GLY A 196 -3.00 -27.83 -18.23
CA GLY A 196 -2.33 -26.87 -17.35
C GLY A 196 -1.49 -25.88 -18.12
N LEU A 197 -0.60 -26.38 -19.02
CA LEU A 197 0.23 -25.57 -19.91
C LEU A 197 -0.63 -24.64 -20.79
N LEU A 198 -1.70 -25.18 -21.38
CA LEU A 198 -2.61 -24.39 -22.22
C LEU A 198 -3.29 -23.26 -21.44
N ASN A 199 -3.65 -23.48 -20.19
CA ASN A 199 -4.26 -22.47 -19.34
C ASN A 199 -3.27 -21.36 -18.98
N ILE A 200 -2.01 -21.73 -18.67
CA ILE A 200 -0.94 -20.76 -18.37
C ILE A 200 -0.58 -19.95 -19.62
N ILE A 201 -0.43 -20.60 -20.78
CA ILE A 201 -0.19 -19.89 -22.06
C ILE A 201 -1.33 -18.94 -22.40
N LYS A 202 -2.58 -19.36 -22.21
CA LYS A 202 -3.74 -18.47 -22.41
C LYS A 202 -3.68 -17.27 -21.48
N LYS A 203 -3.33 -17.46 -20.21
CA LYS A 203 -3.18 -16.37 -19.23
C LYS A 203 -2.10 -15.40 -19.71
N LEU A 204 -0.91 -15.89 -20.12
CA LEU A 204 0.17 -15.05 -20.63
C LEU A 204 -0.18 -14.32 -21.94
N CYS A 205 -0.97 -14.93 -22.82
CA CYS A 205 -1.40 -14.30 -24.08
C CYS A 205 -2.57 -13.32 -23.95
N THR A 206 -3.36 -13.39 -22.87
CA THR A 206 -4.45 -12.41 -22.63
C THR A 206 -3.95 -11.14 -21.98
N ASP A 207 -2.72 -11.14 -21.46
CA ASP A 207 -2.09 -10.01 -20.79
C ASP A 207 -1.36 -9.03 -21.75
N GLU A 208 -1.37 -9.28 -23.08
CA GLU A 208 -0.78 -8.42 -24.12
C GLU A 208 -1.82 -7.59 -24.92
N GLY A 209 -3.01 -7.33 -24.38
CA GLY A 209 -4.08 -6.62 -25.07
C GLY A 209 -4.44 -5.26 -24.47
#